data_b362034ff2e5aec5d8cd7e3e8edd3f65
#
_entry.id   b362034ff2e5aec5d8cd7e3e8edd3f65
#
_cell.length_a   1.000
_cell.length_b   1.000
_cell.length_c   1.000
_cell.angle_alpha   90.00
_cell.angle_beta   90.00
_cell.angle_gamma   90.00
#
_symmetry.space_group_name_H-M   'P 1'
#
loop_
_entity.id
_entity.type
_entity.pdbx_description
1 polymer ?
#
loop_
_entity_poly.entity_id
_entity_poly.type
_entity_poly.pdbx_seq_one_letter_code
_entity_poly.pdbx_strand_id
1 'polypeptide(L)'
;MYKDDLMVIALEEAKRAAIYDEVPVGCIITLNNEIISLGRNKCIEKNSPIRHAEIEAIESACSIINNYRLCDASIYVTLEPCHMCCMAIVNARIENLYFGAKEPKTGAVVSVDNFLDKKFLNHKVNYIGGYMERESSELLKDFFASKRKT
;
A
#
# COMPACT_ATOMS: atom_id res chain seq x y z
N MET A 1 13.23 3.97 -13.71
CA MET A 1 12.96 2.65 -13.11
C MET A 1 11.55 2.21 -13.51
N TYR A 2 11.40 0.98 -13.95
CA TYR A 2 10.09 0.47 -14.35
C TYR A 2 9.22 0.19 -13.14
N LYS A 3 7.89 0.18 -13.34
CA LYS A 3 6.91 -0.02 -12.24
C LYS A 3 7.06 -1.38 -11.56
N ASP A 4 7.39 -2.43 -12.31
CA ASP A 4 7.66 -3.75 -11.71
C ASP A 4 8.88 -3.72 -10.80
N ASP A 5 9.93 -2.99 -11.17
CA ASP A 5 11.13 -2.84 -10.34
C ASP A 5 10.79 -2.16 -9.02
N LEU A 6 9.92 -1.16 -9.07
CA LEU A 6 9.46 -0.44 -7.87
C LEU A 6 8.57 -1.36 -7.01
N MET A 7 7.72 -2.16 -7.63
CA MET A 7 6.86 -3.09 -6.89
C MET A 7 7.70 -4.19 -6.22
N VAL A 8 8.83 -4.61 -6.81
CA VAL A 8 9.75 -5.55 -6.17
C VAL A 8 10.27 -5.00 -4.84
N ILE A 9 10.56 -3.69 -4.79
CA ILE A 9 10.99 -3.04 -3.54
C ILE A 9 9.88 -3.07 -2.49
N ALA A 10 8.63 -2.82 -2.91
CA ALA A 10 7.48 -2.94 -2.02
C ALA A 10 7.32 -4.39 -1.51
N LEU A 11 7.55 -5.38 -2.37
CA LEU A 11 7.51 -6.80 -1.98
C LEU A 11 8.58 -7.13 -0.94
N GLU A 12 9.76 -6.54 -1.02
CA GLU A 12 10.80 -6.72 0.00
C GLU A 12 10.32 -6.22 1.37
N GLU A 13 9.59 -5.09 1.39
CA GLU A 13 9.00 -4.59 2.63
C GLU A 13 7.90 -5.53 3.14
N ALA A 14 7.11 -6.13 2.24
CA ALA A 14 6.11 -7.12 2.61
C ALA A 14 6.76 -8.34 3.27
N LYS A 15 7.88 -8.82 2.72
CA LYS A 15 8.62 -9.95 3.29
C LYS A 15 9.16 -9.62 4.68
N ARG A 16 9.61 -8.39 4.89
CA ARG A 16 10.05 -7.94 6.22
C ARG A 16 8.90 -7.96 7.23
N ALA A 17 7.70 -7.53 6.82
CA ALA A 17 6.54 -7.59 7.67
C ALA A 17 6.28 -9.02 8.16
N ALA A 18 6.37 -10.01 7.26
CA ALA A 18 6.17 -11.41 7.59
C ALA A 18 7.18 -11.91 8.65
N ILE A 19 8.41 -11.42 8.62
CA ILE A 19 9.44 -11.78 9.61
C ILE A 19 8.99 -11.40 11.02
N TYR A 20 8.24 -10.30 11.16
CA TYR A 20 7.71 -9.82 12.44
C TYR A 20 6.28 -10.28 12.71
N ASP A 21 5.83 -11.33 12.04
CA ASP A 21 4.46 -11.88 12.17
C ASP A 21 3.34 -10.93 11.75
N GLU A 22 3.66 -9.90 10.98
CA GLU A 22 2.68 -8.99 10.41
C GLU A 22 2.19 -9.54 9.07
N VAL A 23 0.95 -9.21 8.70
CA VAL A 23 0.44 -9.53 7.37
C VAL A 23 1.38 -8.92 6.32
N PRO A 24 1.89 -9.72 5.36
CA PRO A 24 2.93 -9.26 4.44
C PRO A 24 2.42 -8.32 3.36
N VAL A 25 2.30 -7.07 3.72
CA VAL A 25 1.99 -5.97 2.81
C VAL A 25 3.11 -4.95 2.90
N GLY A 26 3.61 -4.53 1.75
CA GLY A 26 4.66 -3.54 1.65
C GLY A 26 4.26 -2.41 0.72
N CYS A 27 4.87 -1.26 0.92
CA CYS A 27 4.47 -0.03 0.24
C CYS A 27 5.69 0.87 0.07
N ILE A 28 5.76 1.57 -1.08
CA ILE A 28 6.73 2.63 -1.28
C ILE A 28 6.02 3.85 -1.87
N ILE A 29 6.58 5.02 -1.63
CA ILE A 29 6.12 6.26 -2.24
C ILE A 29 7.27 6.88 -3.00
N THR A 30 6.99 7.32 -4.23
CA THR A 30 7.95 8.00 -5.07
C THR A 30 7.50 9.43 -5.35
N LEU A 31 8.47 10.32 -5.52
CA LEU A 31 8.24 11.70 -5.93
C LEU A 31 9.37 12.06 -6.89
N ASN A 32 9.03 12.59 -8.07
CA ASN A 32 10.00 12.89 -9.12
C ASN A 32 10.89 11.67 -9.44
N ASN A 33 10.27 10.50 -9.52
CA ASN A 33 10.93 9.23 -9.83
C ASN A 33 11.94 8.76 -8.77
N GLU A 34 11.94 9.36 -7.58
CA GLU A 34 12.79 8.95 -6.48
C GLU A 34 11.94 8.35 -5.36
N ILE A 35 12.41 7.25 -4.75
CA ILE A 35 11.75 6.66 -3.59
C ILE A 35 12.00 7.56 -2.40
N ILE A 36 10.93 8.09 -1.80
CA ILE A 36 11.03 8.95 -0.63
C ILE A 36 10.62 8.27 0.67
N SER A 37 9.88 7.16 0.59
CA SER A 37 9.51 6.43 1.80
C SER A 37 9.20 4.97 1.51
N LEU A 38 9.31 4.16 2.55
CA LEU A 38 8.96 2.75 2.58
C LEU A 38 7.98 2.52 3.71
N GLY A 39 7.10 1.53 3.57
CA GLY A 39 6.17 1.15 4.62
C GLY A 39 5.89 -0.34 4.59
N ARG A 40 5.59 -0.89 5.76
CA ARG A 40 5.11 -2.25 5.90
C ARG A 40 4.09 -2.31 7.03
N ASN A 41 3.25 -3.33 7.05
CA ASN A 41 2.30 -3.48 8.15
C ASN A 41 3.03 -3.60 9.48
N LYS A 42 2.58 -2.86 10.48
CA LYS A 42 3.16 -2.81 11.82
C LYS A 42 2.09 -2.80 12.93
N CYS A 43 0.93 -3.39 12.66
CA CYS A 43 -0.18 -3.37 13.62
C CYS A 43 0.19 -4.04 14.95
N ILE A 44 0.87 -5.18 14.89
CA ILE A 44 1.33 -5.90 16.09
C ILE A 44 2.48 -5.14 16.74
N GLU A 45 3.47 -4.75 15.94
CA GLU A 45 4.67 -4.07 16.42
C GLU A 45 4.34 -2.79 17.20
N LYS A 46 3.38 -2.02 16.70
CA LYS A 46 3.01 -0.72 17.29
C LYS A 46 1.73 -0.76 18.11
N ASN A 47 1.13 -1.94 18.29
CA ASN A 47 -0.14 -2.09 19.02
C ASN A 47 -1.20 -1.10 18.52
N SER A 48 -1.38 -1.05 17.19
CA SER A 48 -2.28 -0.10 16.57
C SER A 48 -2.97 -0.72 15.37
N PRO A 49 -4.32 -0.69 15.30
CA PRO A 49 -5.05 -1.34 14.21
C PRO A 49 -4.96 -0.60 12.88
N ILE A 50 -4.43 0.62 12.87
CA ILE A 50 -4.35 1.44 11.66
C ILE A 50 -2.98 1.40 10.99
N ARG A 51 -2.02 0.65 11.52
CA ARG A 51 -0.63 0.63 11.03
C ARG A 51 -0.47 -0.25 9.80
N HIS A 52 -1.29 -0.02 8.78
CA HIS A 52 -1.12 -0.62 7.47
C HIS A 52 0.09 -0.02 6.76
N ALA A 53 0.64 -0.76 5.80
CA ALA A 53 1.83 -0.34 5.04
C ALA A 53 1.68 1.05 4.45
N GLU A 54 0.49 1.35 3.91
CA GLU A 54 0.20 2.63 3.26
C GLU A 54 0.27 3.78 4.27
N ILE A 55 -0.30 3.60 5.46
CA ILE A 55 -0.29 4.62 6.51
C ILE A 55 1.15 4.90 6.94
N GLU A 56 1.94 3.84 7.13
CA GLU A 56 3.35 3.97 7.49
C GLU A 56 4.14 4.75 6.43
N ALA A 57 3.95 4.42 5.16
CA ALA A 57 4.65 5.09 4.07
C ALA A 57 4.21 6.55 3.93
N ILE A 58 2.91 6.83 4.05
CA ILE A 58 2.39 8.20 3.94
C ILE A 58 2.93 9.08 5.06
N GLU A 59 2.87 8.61 6.31
CA GLU A 59 3.37 9.40 7.45
C GLU A 59 4.87 9.67 7.31
N SER A 60 5.65 8.67 6.91
CA SER A 60 7.09 8.82 6.67
C SER A 60 7.37 9.83 5.57
N ALA A 61 6.68 9.72 4.44
CA ALA A 61 6.88 10.63 3.30
C ALA A 61 6.56 12.07 3.68
N CYS A 62 5.45 12.29 4.38
CA CYS A 62 5.04 13.63 4.83
C CYS A 62 6.09 14.24 5.76
N SER A 63 6.66 13.44 6.65
CA SER A 63 7.71 13.89 7.55
C SER A 63 8.99 14.26 6.78
N ILE A 64 9.36 13.45 5.80
CA ILE A 64 10.59 13.68 5.02
C ILE A 64 10.49 14.96 4.19
N ILE A 65 9.37 15.20 3.51
CA ILE A 65 9.22 16.41 2.70
C ILE A 65 8.67 17.61 3.50
N ASN A 66 8.35 17.39 4.76
CA ASN A 66 7.81 18.40 5.66
C ASN A 66 6.53 19.04 5.11
N ASN A 67 5.60 18.21 4.66
CA ASN A 67 4.33 18.65 4.08
C ASN A 67 3.30 17.54 4.29
N TYR A 68 2.06 17.91 4.68
CA TYR A 68 0.99 16.93 4.85
C TYR A 68 0.34 16.53 3.52
N ARG A 69 0.71 17.16 2.42
CA ARG A 69 0.25 16.82 1.08
C ARG A 69 1.42 16.30 0.25
N LEU A 70 1.18 15.19 -0.44
CA LEU A 70 2.17 14.52 -1.29
C LEU A 70 1.78 14.71 -2.76
N CYS A 71 1.60 15.97 -3.17
CA CYS A 71 1.19 16.30 -4.54
C CYS A 71 2.22 15.75 -5.54
N ASP A 72 1.73 15.20 -6.65
CA ASP A 72 2.53 14.62 -7.73
C ASP A 72 3.23 13.30 -7.34
N ALA A 73 2.98 12.78 -6.14
CA ALA A 73 3.58 11.52 -5.71
C ALA A 73 2.84 10.31 -6.28
N SER A 74 3.54 9.19 -6.34
CA SER A 74 2.97 7.88 -6.65
C SER A 74 3.18 6.93 -5.50
N ILE A 75 2.19 6.08 -5.23
CA ILE A 75 2.26 5.06 -4.18
C ILE A 75 2.16 3.67 -4.83
N TYR A 76 3.03 2.77 -4.39
CA TYR A 76 3.06 1.38 -4.83
C TYR A 76 2.81 0.50 -3.62
N VAL A 77 1.80 -0.35 -3.66
CA VAL A 77 1.46 -1.24 -2.54
C VAL A 77 1.20 -2.65 -3.07
N THR A 78 1.66 -3.65 -2.35
CA THR A 78 1.60 -5.03 -2.82
C THR A 78 0.19 -5.62 -2.79
N LEU A 79 -0.71 -5.05 -2.01
CA LEU A 79 -2.10 -5.50 -1.89
C LEU A 79 -3.04 -4.31 -2.09
N GLU A 80 -4.16 -4.56 -2.75
CA GLU A 80 -5.19 -3.54 -2.96
C GLU A 80 -5.60 -2.87 -1.64
N PRO A 81 -5.53 -1.53 -1.55
CA PRO A 81 -5.85 -0.81 -0.32
C PRO A 81 -7.31 -0.95 0.13
N CYS A 82 -7.50 -0.97 1.44
CA CYS A 82 -8.83 -0.90 2.05
C CYS A 82 -9.36 0.54 2.04
N HIS A 83 -10.59 0.73 2.48
CA HIS A 83 -11.23 2.07 2.51
C HIS A 83 -10.42 3.09 3.33
N MET A 84 -9.91 2.69 4.49
CA MET A 84 -9.10 3.57 5.33
C MET A 84 -7.88 4.10 4.58
N CYS A 85 -7.15 3.19 3.93
CA CYS A 85 -5.94 3.56 3.20
C CYS A 85 -6.25 4.34 1.93
N CYS A 86 -7.34 4.01 1.23
CA CYS A 86 -7.78 4.80 0.07
C CYS A 86 -8.07 6.23 0.47
N MET A 87 -8.78 6.43 1.61
CA MET A 87 -9.07 7.79 2.07
C MET A 87 -7.80 8.52 2.49
N ALA A 88 -6.84 7.81 3.10
CA ALA A 88 -5.53 8.39 3.44
C ALA A 88 -4.78 8.86 2.18
N ILE A 89 -4.82 8.07 1.12
CA ILE A 89 -4.21 8.40 -0.17
C ILE A 89 -4.86 9.66 -0.76
N VAL A 90 -6.18 9.75 -0.70
CA VAL A 90 -6.92 10.94 -1.17
C VAL A 90 -6.54 12.16 -0.32
N ASN A 91 -6.53 12.02 1.00
CA ASN A 91 -6.19 13.12 1.90
C ASN A 91 -4.77 13.62 1.69
N ALA A 92 -3.85 12.72 1.36
CA ALA A 92 -2.46 13.08 1.07
C ALA A 92 -2.28 13.68 -0.33
N ARG A 93 -3.31 13.67 -1.18
CA ARG A 93 -3.25 14.19 -2.56
C ARG A 93 -2.27 13.44 -3.45
N ILE A 94 -2.10 12.14 -3.21
CA ILE A 94 -1.27 11.29 -4.07
C ILE A 94 -1.93 11.20 -5.45
N GLU A 95 -1.13 11.31 -6.49
CA GLU A 95 -1.62 11.34 -7.87
C GLU A 95 -1.91 9.95 -8.42
N ASN A 96 -1.00 9.02 -8.20
CA ASN A 96 -1.09 7.68 -8.80
C ASN A 96 -0.95 6.58 -7.75
N LEU A 97 -1.81 5.58 -7.86
CA LEU A 97 -1.78 4.38 -7.03
C LEU A 97 -1.54 3.18 -7.94
N TYR A 98 -0.51 2.41 -7.62
CA TYR A 98 -0.23 1.13 -8.28
C TYR A 98 -0.29 0.03 -7.22
N PHE A 99 -1.07 -1.02 -7.47
CA PHE A 99 -1.16 -2.11 -6.50
C PHE A 99 -0.91 -3.46 -7.16
N GLY A 100 -0.56 -4.45 -6.34
CA GLY A 100 -0.30 -5.81 -6.80
C GLY A 100 -1.56 -6.66 -6.84
N ALA A 101 -1.75 -7.47 -5.81
CA ALA A 101 -2.89 -8.38 -5.73
C ALA A 101 -4.17 -7.67 -5.33
N LYS A 102 -5.31 -8.19 -5.80
CA LYS A 102 -6.63 -7.74 -5.36
C LYS A 102 -6.95 -8.32 -3.99
N GLU A 103 -7.72 -7.57 -3.20
CA GLU A 103 -8.24 -8.05 -1.91
C GLU A 103 -9.76 -8.17 -2.02
N PRO A 104 -10.30 -9.39 -2.28
CA PRO A 104 -11.72 -9.55 -2.56
C PRO A 104 -12.65 -9.13 -1.42
N LYS A 105 -12.19 -9.21 -0.17
CA LYS A 105 -13.06 -8.95 1.00
C LYS A 105 -13.10 -7.49 1.41
N THR A 106 -11.96 -6.78 1.32
CA THR A 106 -11.85 -5.42 1.86
C THR A 106 -11.22 -4.42 0.90
N GLY A 107 -10.81 -4.85 -0.29
CA GLY A 107 -10.19 -3.96 -1.26
C GLY A 107 -11.17 -2.92 -1.79
N ALA A 108 -10.83 -1.66 -1.66
CA ALA A 108 -11.72 -0.55 -1.96
C ALA A 108 -11.48 0.10 -3.32
N VAL A 109 -10.45 -0.33 -4.05
CA VAL A 109 -10.15 0.27 -5.36
C VAL A 109 -11.03 -0.32 -6.45
N VAL A 110 -11.10 -1.66 -6.55
CA VAL A 110 -11.89 -2.33 -7.57
C VAL A 110 -12.70 -3.52 -7.04
N SER A 111 -12.28 -4.14 -5.94
CA SER A 111 -12.87 -5.43 -5.50
C SER A 111 -14.22 -5.31 -4.82
N VAL A 112 -14.34 -4.47 -3.80
CA VAL A 112 -15.60 -4.28 -3.06
C VAL A 112 -16.45 -3.19 -3.71
N ASP A 113 -15.84 -2.05 -3.96
CA ASP A 113 -16.48 -0.94 -4.66
C ASP A 113 -15.38 -0.14 -5.38
N ASN A 114 -15.78 0.92 -6.05
CA ASN A 114 -14.84 1.83 -6.71
C ASN A 114 -14.75 3.10 -5.88
N PHE A 115 -14.20 2.97 -4.67
CA PHE A 115 -14.18 4.09 -3.72
C PHE A 115 -13.51 5.34 -4.28
N LEU A 116 -12.40 5.17 -5.01
CA LEU A 116 -11.66 6.32 -5.55
C LEU A 116 -12.39 7.05 -6.67
N ASP A 117 -13.45 6.45 -7.22
CA ASP A 117 -14.29 7.08 -8.25
C ASP A 117 -15.51 7.80 -7.68
N LYS A 118 -15.68 7.82 -6.36
CA LYS A 118 -16.82 8.47 -5.71
C LYS A 118 -16.78 9.98 -5.93
N LYS A 119 -17.95 10.55 -6.29
CA LYS A 119 -18.05 11.96 -6.68
C LYS A 119 -17.85 12.92 -5.52
N PHE A 120 -18.08 12.47 -4.27
CA PHE A 120 -17.91 13.35 -3.11
C PHE A 120 -16.43 13.62 -2.78
N LEU A 121 -15.50 12.84 -3.34
CA LEU A 121 -14.08 13.05 -3.10
C LEU A 121 -13.61 14.32 -3.81
N ASN A 122 -12.79 15.09 -3.11
CA ASN A 122 -12.29 16.37 -3.62
C ASN A 122 -10.91 16.25 -4.31
N HIS A 123 -10.44 15.02 -4.53
CA HIS A 123 -9.18 14.77 -5.21
C HIS A 123 -9.30 13.45 -5.98
N LYS A 124 -8.85 13.44 -7.22
CA LYS A 124 -8.90 12.27 -8.09
C LYS A 124 -7.57 11.54 -8.05
N VAL A 125 -7.61 10.24 -7.76
CA VAL A 125 -6.44 9.36 -7.76
C VAL A 125 -6.54 8.45 -8.98
N ASN A 126 -5.50 8.39 -9.78
CA ASN A 126 -5.39 7.43 -10.89
C ASN A 126 -4.91 6.10 -10.31
N TYR A 127 -5.47 4.99 -10.74
CA TYR A 127 -5.10 3.70 -10.17
C TYR A 127 -4.99 2.61 -11.23
N ILE A 128 -4.02 1.71 -11.04
CA ILE A 128 -3.83 0.52 -11.88
C ILE A 128 -3.35 -0.62 -10.96
N GLY A 129 -3.99 -1.78 -11.07
CA GLY A 129 -3.59 -2.96 -10.30
C GLY A 129 -2.93 -4.02 -11.17
N GLY A 130 -2.44 -5.08 -10.53
CA GLY A 130 -1.88 -6.25 -11.19
C GLY A 130 -0.36 -6.31 -11.27
N TYR A 131 0.34 -5.32 -10.74
CA TYR A 131 1.80 -5.32 -10.76
C TYR A 131 2.36 -6.33 -9.77
N MET A 132 3.06 -7.36 -10.28
CA MET A 132 3.59 -8.45 -9.46
C MET A 132 2.48 -9.14 -8.64
N GLU A 133 1.30 -9.27 -9.25
CA GLU A 133 0.11 -9.80 -8.60
C GLU A 133 0.31 -11.21 -8.06
N ARG A 134 0.92 -12.09 -8.87
CA ARG A 134 1.14 -13.47 -8.46
C ARG A 134 2.06 -13.56 -7.24
N GLU A 135 3.17 -12.83 -7.28
CA GLU A 135 4.15 -12.83 -6.19
C GLU A 135 3.54 -12.30 -4.89
N SER A 136 2.75 -11.24 -4.99
CA SER A 136 2.02 -10.68 -3.83
C SER A 136 1.02 -11.68 -3.26
N SER A 137 0.24 -12.32 -4.13
CA SER A 137 -0.77 -13.31 -3.73
C SER A 137 -0.12 -14.53 -3.06
N GLU A 138 0.97 -15.04 -3.63
CA GLU A 138 1.68 -16.20 -3.08
C GLU A 138 2.23 -15.90 -1.70
N LEU A 139 2.81 -14.73 -1.52
CA LEU A 139 3.35 -14.31 -0.22
C LEU A 139 2.27 -14.29 0.86
N LEU A 140 1.09 -13.75 0.54
CA LEU A 140 -0.04 -13.72 1.46
C LEU A 140 -0.57 -15.11 1.76
N LYS A 141 -0.73 -15.95 0.75
CA LYS A 141 -1.20 -17.34 0.92
C LYS A 141 -0.26 -18.13 1.83
N ASP A 142 1.04 -18.01 1.60
CA ASP A 142 2.05 -18.72 2.40
C ASP A 142 2.01 -18.27 3.85
N PHE A 143 1.86 -16.97 4.09
CA PHE A 143 1.76 -16.43 5.44
C PHE A 143 0.55 -16.98 6.18
N PHE A 144 -0.64 -16.91 5.57
CA PHE A 144 -1.88 -17.40 6.21
C PHE A 144 -1.87 -18.93 6.37
N ALA A 145 -1.30 -19.67 5.42
CA ALA A 145 -1.15 -21.11 5.56
C ALA A 145 -0.25 -21.46 6.76
N SER A 146 0.84 -20.73 6.94
CA SER A 146 1.74 -20.88 8.08
C SER A 146 1.00 -20.62 9.41
N LYS A 147 0.15 -19.60 9.47
CA LYS A 147 -0.62 -19.27 10.68
C LYS A 147 -1.66 -20.34 11.02
N ARG A 148 -2.31 -20.95 10.02
CA ARG A 148 -3.30 -22.01 10.27
C ARG A 148 -2.69 -23.29 10.83
N LYS A 149 -1.37 -23.50 10.71
CA LYS A 149 -0.66 -24.67 11.24
C LYS A 149 -0.23 -24.51 12.70
N THR A 150 -0.38 -23.34 13.25
CA THR A 150 -0.06 -23.06 14.66
C THR A 150 -1.32 -22.97 15.56
#